data_59739c81030a08a09b5e4b2a4ac1b8e1
#
_entry.id   59739c81030a08a09b5e4b2a4ac1b8e1
#
_cell.length_a   1.000
_cell.length_b   1.000
_cell.length_c   1.000
_cell.angle_alpha   90.00
_cell.angle_beta   90.00
_cell.angle_gamma   90.00
#
_symmetry.space_group_name_H-M   'P 1'
#
loop_
_entity.id
_entity.type
_entity.pdbx_description
1 polymer ?
#
loop_
_entity_poly.entity_id
_entity_poly.type
_entity_poly.pdbx_seq_one_letter_code
_entity_poly.pdbx_strand_id
1 'polypeptide(L)'
;MSETRKPIPAFYIGIVMFAAGLLVSTLLLKGPFSGSATTDDTPSSQPNQASLKLNGKVVADDALPYVFAAEITELNNRASERRVQILRQAGLELHLNALAREQGKTLAEVTEGLIGPINITEEETNQFYNENESRIGRPFYEVKEAIENALRQDKLASQREELTKGLEKQGILAVSQPTFSAPVASFDLSNLPSAGSEKAPVTIVEFADYRCSHCKKASHTLKEVVEAHPEQVRWVMLDFPLLGGQSRQLAIGAYCAGEQNRFWDYHHALFAAQDSLTKDSVNTIAADLGLDTTKFEACVTGDAAADRVDLSQKMGMSVGVKGTPAIFINGLAYTTGNLEDDLKQTIEQAIASKRQH
;
A
#
# COMPACT_ATOMS: atom_id res chain seq x y z
N MET A 1 4.09 -34.60 -8.48
CA MET A 1 3.01 -33.61 -8.68
C MET A 1 2.91 -32.85 -7.37
N SER A 2 3.52 -31.68 -7.28
CA SER A 2 3.53 -30.85 -6.08
C SER A 2 2.44 -29.79 -6.25
N GLU A 3 1.34 -29.94 -5.51
CA GLU A 3 0.35 -28.89 -5.42
C GLU A 3 0.90 -27.71 -4.61
N THR A 4 0.98 -26.56 -5.24
CA THR A 4 1.37 -25.29 -4.62
C THR A 4 0.24 -24.82 -3.71
N ARG A 5 0.45 -24.93 -2.40
CA ARG A 5 -0.46 -24.43 -1.36
C ARG A 5 -0.49 -22.89 -1.39
N LYS A 6 -1.65 -22.32 -1.57
CA LYS A 6 -1.87 -20.87 -1.43
C LYS A 6 -1.77 -20.46 0.05
N PRO A 7 -1.08 -19.38 0.40
CA PRO A 7 -1.03 -18.88 1.77
C PRO A 7 -2.39 -18.29 2.18
N ILE A 8 -2.84 -18.61 3.39
CA ILE A 8 -4.06 -18.05 4.01
C ILE A 8 -3.75 -16.60 4.42
N PRO A 9 -4.60 -15.62 4.09
CA PRO A 9 -4.33 -14.22 4.39
C PRO A 9 -4.28 -13.94 5.91
N ALA A 10 -3.41 -13.03 6.30
CA ALA A 10 -3.05 -12.68 7.68
C ALA A 10 -4.20 -12.14 8.57
N PHE A 11 -5.42 -12.06 8.05
CA PHE A 11 -6.59 -11.51 8.75
C PHE A 11 -7.14 -12.41 9.87
N TYR A 12 -6.75 -13.68 9.90
CA TYR A 12 -7.29 -14.70 10.81
C TYR A 12 -6.78 -14.65 12.25
N ILE A 13 -5.78 -13.82 12.54
CA ILE A 13 -5.02 -13.90 13.79
C ILE A 13 -5.69 -13.17 14.96
N GLY A 14 -6.58 -12.22 14.67
CA GLY A 14 -7.21 -11.37 15.70
C GLY A 14 -8.42 -11.99 16.42
N ILE A 15 -9.04 -13.00 15.83
CA ILE A 15 -10.39 -13.44 16.26
C ILE A 15 -10.36 -14.43 17.44
N VAL A 16 -9.29 -15.20 17.62
CA VAL A 16 -9.26 -16.23 18.68
C VAL A 16 -9.03 -15.63 20.08
N MET A 17 -8.60 -14.38 20.20
CA MET A 17 -8.28 -13.76 21.50
C MET A 17 -9.38 -12.87 22.10
N PHE A 18 -10.52 -12.65 21.41
CA PHE A 18 -11.55 -11.69 21.85
C PHE A 18 -12.98 -12.28 22.01
N ALA A 19 -13.11 -13.57 22.26
CA ALA A 19 -14.41 -14.21 22.51
C ALA A 19 -14.79 -14.19 24.01
N ALA A 20 -14.48 -13.11 24.74
CA ALA A 20 -15.02 -12.89 26.07
C ALA A 20 -15.68 -11.50 26.14
N GLY A 21 -16.99 -11.45 25.92
CA GLY A 21 -17.84 -10.34 26.32
C GLY A 21 -18.31 -9.38 25.23
N LEU A 22 -19.35 -9.78 24.51
CA LEU A 22 -20.34 -8.84 23.98
C LEU A 22 -21.71 -9.54 23.93
N LEU A 23 -22.42 -9.41 25.02
CA LEU A 23 -23.88 -9.61 25.06
C LEU A 23 -24.50 -8.48 24.23
N VAL A 24 -24.90 -8.78 23.00
CA VAL A 24 -25.76 -7.90 22.22
C VAL A 24 -27.19 -8.10 22.74
N SER A 25 -27.63 -7.15 23.58
CA SER A 25 -29.02 -7.03 23.94
C SER A 25 -29.83 -6.63 22.70
N THR A 26 -30.69 -7.53 22.25
CA THR A 26 -31.71 -7.26 21.23
C THR A 26 -32.71 -6.24 21.77
N LEU A 27 -32.53 -4.99 21.43
CA LEU A 27 -33.55 -3.97 21.64
C LEU A 27 -34.50 -3.99 20.44
N LEU A 28 -35.67 -4.57 20.65
CA LEU A 28 -36.78 -4.53 19.70
C LEU A 28 -37.34 -3.10 19.63
N LEU A 29 -36.91 -2.34 18.64
CA LEU A 29 -37.57 -1.10 18.26
C LEU A 29 -38.68 -1.41 17.25
N LYS A 30 -39.91 -1.56 17.77
CA LYS A 30 -41.13 -1.49 16.96
C LYS A 30 -41.43 -0.03 16.64
N GLY A 31 -41.31 0.38 15.40
CA GLY A 31 -41.84 1.64 14.87
C GLY A 31 -42.06 1.52 13.37
N PRO A 32 -43.22 1.95 12.83
CA PRO A 32 -43.49 1.88 11.41
C PRO A 32 -42.70 2.98 10.69
N PHE A 33 -41.75 2.60 9.82
CA PHE A 33 -41.15 3.52 8.86
C PHE A 33 -42.16 3.73 7.72
N SER A 34 -42.92 4.83 7.78
CA SER A 34 -43.59 5.40 6.63
C SER A 34 -42.78 6.62 6.18
N GLY A 35 -41.90 6.42 5.26
CA GLY A 35 -41.18 7.49 4.58
C GLY A 35 -41.39 7.35 3.07
N SER A 36 -42.21 8.23 2.50
CA SER A 36 -42.37 8.36 1.05
C SER A 36 -41.05 8.82 0.45
N ALA A 37 -40.49 8.04 -0.47
CA ALA A 37 -39.36 8.43 -1.29
C ALA A 37 -39.81 9.51 -2.28
N THR A 38 -39.45 10.75 -2.04
CA THR A 38 -39.44 11.79 -3.07
C THR A 38 -38.08 11.75 -3.76
N THR A 39 -38.10 11.47 -5.06
CA THR A 39 -36.94 11.62 -5.93
C THR A 39 -36.69 13.10 -6.17
N ASP A 40 -35.71 13.67 -5.48
CA ASP A 40 -35.17 14.99 -5.77
C ASP A 40 -33.70 14.81 -6.16
N ASP A 41 -33.42 14.90 -7.47
CA ASP A 41 -32.09 14.92 -8.06
C ASP A 41 -31.40 16.27 -7.82
N THR A 42 -31.05 16.55 -6.56
CA THR A 42 -30.10 17.61 -6.24
C THR A 42 -28.79 16.96 -5.80
N PRO A 43 -27.63 17.35 -6.36
CA PRO A 43 -26.35 16.81 -5.87
C PRO A 43 -26.19 17.19 -4.41
N SER A 44 -26.35 16.22 -3.51
CA SER A 44 -26.17 16.41 -2.08
C SER A 44 -24.73 16.86 -1.83
N SER A 45 -24.56 18.15 -1.57
CA SER A 45 -23.41 18.65 -0.85
C SER A 45 -23.25 17.78 0.40
N GLN A 46 -22.14 17.07 0.52
CA GLN A 46 -21.85 16.24 1.70
C GLN A 46 -21.81 17.16 2.94
N PRO A 47 -22.79 17.12 3.85
CA PRO A 47 -22.74 17.89 5.06
C PRO A 47 -21.80 17.19 6.03
N ASN A 48 -20.82 17.89 6.54
CA ASN A 48 -19.88 17.55 7.61
C ASN A 48 -18.47 17.02 7.21
N GLN A 49 -17.91 17.45 6.10
CA GLN A 49 -16.46 17.38 5.94
C GLN A 49 -15.84 18.62 6.63
N ALA A 50 -14.86 18.39 7.52
CA ALA A 50 -14.07 19.48 8.08
C ALA A 50 -13.39 20.25 6.94
N SER A 51 -13.41 21.57 6.97
CA SER A 51 -12.79 22.42 5.96
C SER A 51 -11.84 23.43 6.61
N LEU A 52 -10.69 23.64 5.99
CA LEU A 52 -9.75 24.66 6.41
C LEU A 52 -10.18 26.03 5.84
N LYS A 53 -10.25 27.05 6.70
CA LYS A 53 -10.37 28.44 6.27
C LYS A 53 -9.14 29.22 6.71
N LEU A 54 -8.48 29.87 5.76
CA LEU A 54 -7.34 30.75 6.03
C LEU A 54 -7.69 32.16 5.57
N ASN A 55 -7.63 33.13 6.45
CA ASN A 55 -8.02 34.53 6.20
C ASN A 55 -9.45 34.66 5.59
N GLY A 56 -10.40 33.85 6.10
CA GLY A 56 -11.79 33.81 5.64
C GLY A 56 -12.06 33.06 4.34
N LYS A 57 -11.03 32.59 3.64
CA LYS A 57 -11.15 31.81 2.40
C LYS A 57 -11.03 30.31 2.68
N VAL A 58 -11.89 29.51 2.07
CA VAL A 58 -11.77 28.03 2.11
C VAL A 58 -10.55 27.61 1.32
N VAL A 59 -9.73 26.78 1.93
CA VAL A 59 -8.58 26.13 1.28
C VAL A 59 -9.03 24.75 0.84
N ALA A 60 -8.92 24.47 -0.45
CA ALA A 60 -9.23 23.15 -1.00
C ALA A 60 -8.12 22.14 -0.65
N ASP A 61 -8.48 20.86 -0.56
CA ASP A 61 -7.54 19.80 -0.16
C ASP A 61 -6.32 19.69 -1.08
N ASP A 62 -6.50 19.96 -2.38
CA ASP A 62 -5.43 19.98 -3.39
C ASP A 62 -4.48 21.19 -3.28
N ALA A 63 -4.88 22.23 -2.57
CA ALA A 63 -4.05 23.39 -2.26
C ALA A 63 -3.22 23.25 -0.97
N LEU A 64 -3.37 22.13 -0.26
CA LEU A 64 -2.59 21.82 0.94
C LEU A 64 -1.18 21.36 0.57
N PRO A 65 -0.19 21.54 1.48
CA PRO A 65 1.10 20.87 1.32
C PRO A 65 0.90 19.36 1.18
N TYR A 66 1.70 18.74 0.29
CA TYR A 66 1.54 17.35 -0.14
C TYR A 66 1.29 16.36 1.00
N VAL A 67 2.05 16.46 2.11
CA VAL A 67 1.93 15.53 3.26
C VAL A 67 0.51 15.52 3.83
N PHE A 68 -0.10 16.70 3.98
CA PHE A 68 -1.47 16.81 4.52
C PHE A 68 -2.52 16.38 3.50
N ALA A 69 -2.35 16.74 2.24
CA ALA A 69 -3.24 16.28 1.17
C ALA A 69 -3.21 14.76 1.03
N ALA A 70 -2.03 14.14 1.11
CA ALA A 70 -1.86 12.69 1.06
C ALA A 70 -2.53 12.00 2.26
N GLU A 71 -2.34 12.51 3.46
CA GLU A 71 -2.96 11.97 4.67
C GLU A 71 -4.49 12.04 4.63
N ILE A 72 -5.05 13.18 4.21
CA ILE A 72 -6.49 13.36 4.03
C ILE A 72 -7.02 12.39 2.98
N THR A 73 -6.33 12.25 1.85
CA THR A 73 -6.73 11.32 0.78
C THR A 73 -6.75 9.88 1.29
N GLU A 74 -5.74 9.47 2.05
CA GLU A 74 -5.67 8.13 2.64
C GLU A 74 -6.81 7.88 3.65
N LEU A 75 -7.09 8.86 4.51
CA LEU A 75 -8.22 8.79 5.45
C LEU A 75 -9.56 8.66 4.72
N ASN A 76 -9.78 9.46 3.67
CA ASN A 76 -10.98 9.42 2.86
C ASN A 76 -11.14 8.07 2.14
N ASN A 77 -10.07 7.51 1.58
CA ASN A 77 -10.09 6.20 0.93
C ASN A 77 -10.45 5.09 1.93
N ARG A 78 -9.79 5.03 3.09
CA ARG A 78 -10.10 4.04 4.15
C ARG A 78 -11.54 4.16 4.65
N ALA A 79 -12.01 5.39 4.88
CA ALA A 79 -13.39 5.64 5.30
C ALA A 79 -14.39 5.20 4.22
N SER A 80 -14.09 5.47 2.95
CA SER A 80 -14.90 5.06 1.80
C SER A 80 -14.95 3.54 1.67
N GLU A 81 -13.82 2.86 1.71
CA GLU A 81 -13.75 1.38 1.68
C GLU A 81 -14.57 0.75 2.81
N ARG A 82 -14.40 1.27 4.03
CA ARG A 82 -15.17 0.79 5.17
C ARG A 82 -16.68 1.02 4.99
N ARG A 83 -17.06 2.19 4.47
CA ARG A 83 -18.44 2.52 4.16
C ARG A 83 -19.04 1.58 3.10
N VAL A 84 -18.29 1.29 2.04
CA VAL A 84 -18.69 0.34 0.99
C VAL A 84 -18.93 -1.05 1.60
N GLN A 85 -18.04 -1.55 2.44
CA GLN A 85 -18.22 -2.83 3.13
C GLN A 85 -19.50 -2.86 3.98
N ILE A 86 -19.78 -1.80 4.74
CA ILE A 86 -20.99 -1.68 5.57
C ILE A 86 -22.23 -1.66 4.67
N LEU A 87 -22.22 -0.89 3.59
CA LEU A 87 -23.35 -0.78 2.65
C LEU A 87 -23.62 -2.10 1.93
N ARG A 88 -22.57 -2.85 1.55
CA ARG A 88 -22.71 -4.20 0.95
C ARG A 88 -23.38 -5.16 1.94
N GLN A 89 -22.93 -5.16 3.20
CA GLN A 89 -23.55 -5.98 4.24
C GLN A 89 -25.01 -5.58 4.50
N ALA A 90 -25.28 -4.29 4.62
CA ALA A 90 -26.64 -3.77 4.79
C ALA A 90 -27.53 -4.10 3.59
N GLY A 91 -27.03 -3.97 2.37
CA GLY A 91 -27.75 -4.33 1.15
C GLY A 91 -28.13 -5.80 1.11
N LEU A 92 -27.21 -6.70 1.46
CA LEU A 92 -27.51 -8.13 1.59
C LEU A 92 -28.62 -8.39 2.63
N GLU A 93 -28.50 -7.79 3.82
CA GLU A 93 -29.51 -7.94 4.88
C GLU A 93 -30.89 -7.45 4.44
N LEU A 94 -30.96 -6.30 3.77
CA LEU A 94 -32.21 -5.74 3.24
C LEU A 94 -32.82 -6.68 2.20
N HIS A 95 -32.00 -7.24 1.30
CA HIS A 95 -32.46 -8.18 0.27
C HIS A 95 -32.99 -9.48 0.90
N LEU A 96 -32.26 -10.08 1.83
CA LEU A 96 -32.68 -11.30 2.53
C LEU A 96 -33.98 -11.09 3.33
N ASN A 97 -34.12 -9.95 4.00
CA ASN A 97 -35.34 -9.59 4.73
C ASN A 97 -36.54 -9.38 3.78
N ALA A 98 -36.31 -8.80 2.60
CA ALA A 98 -37.35 -8.66 1.57
C ALA A 98 -37.84 -10.04 1.09
N LEU A 99 -36.91 -10.94 0.76
CA LEU A 99 -37.24 -12.33 0.36
C LEU A 99 -37.95 -13.11 1.47
N ALA A 100 -37.56 -12.94 2.73
CA ALA A 100 -38.21 -13.59 3.87
C ALA A 100 -39.67 -13.15 3.98
N ARG A 101 -39.96 -11.86 3.83
CA ARG A 101 -41.32 -11.32 3.82
C ARG A 101 -42.15 -11.85 2.64
N GLU A 102 -41.55 -11.82 1.44
CA GLU A 102 -42.24 -12.30 0.21
C GLU A 102 -42.60 -13.79 0.27
N GLN A 103 -41.69 -14.61 0.83
CA GLN A 103 -41.87 -16.06 0.94
C GLN A 103 -42.61 -16.51 2.20
N GLY A 104 -42.92 -15.59 3.12
CA GLY A 104 -43.54 -15.95 4.41
C GLY A 104 -42.63 -16.80 5.31
N LYS A 105 -41.30 -16.67 5.15
CA LYS A 105 -40.28 -17.43 5.87
C LYS A 105 -39.53 -16.54 6.85
N THR A 106 -38.78 -17.16 7.75
CA THR A 106 -37.84 -16.47 8.61
C THR A 106 -36.56 -16.10 7.81
N LEU A 107 -35.85 -15.10 8.29
CA LEU A 107 -34.56 -14.72 7.72
C LEU A 107 -33.53 -15.89 7.72
N ALA A 108 -33.58 -16.72 8.78
CA ALA A 108 -32.73 -17.90 8.90
C ALA A 108 -33.02 -18.92 7.81
N GLU A 109 -34.30 -19.26 7.58
CA GLU A 109 -34.73 -20.23 6.56
C GLU A 109 -34.36 -19.74 5.14
N VAL A 110 -34.51 -18.44 4.86
CA VAL A 110 -34.12 -17.89 3.55
C VAL A 110 -32.61 -17.92 3.39
N THR A 111 -31.88 -17.52 4.42
CA THR A 111 -30.41 -17.52 4.38
C THR A 111 -29.89 -18.95 4.17
N GLU A 112 -30.35 -19.91 4.95
CA GLU A 112 -29.92 -21.30 4.82
C GLU A 112 -30.30 -21.88 3.44
N GLY A 113 -31.47 -21.53 2.91
CA GLY A 113 -31.89 -21.94 1.57
C GLY A 113 -31.00 -21.40 0.45
N LEU A 114 -30.38 -20.23 0.62
CA LEU A 114 -29.51 -19.60 -0.39
C LEU A 114 -28.05 -20.02 -0.29
N ILE A 115 -27.52 -20.19 0.93
CA ILE A 115 -26.12 -20.51 1.15
C ILE A 115 -25.90 -22.00 1.54
N GLY A 116 -26.95 -22.74 1.82
CA GLY A 116 -26.88 -24.13 2.29
C GLY A 116 -26.45 -24.26 3.76
N PRO A 117 -26.50 -25.50 4.28
CA PRO A 117 -26.10 -25.77 5.65
C PRO A 117 -24.57 -25.63 5.83
N ILE A 118 -24.13 -24.97 6.91
CA ILE A 118 -22.72 -24.83 7.24
C ILE A 118 -22.31 -25.99 8.18
N ASN A 119 -21.65 -26.96 7.61
CA ASN A 119 -21.09 -28.09 8.34
C ASN A 119 -19.59 -27.91 8.52
N ILE A 120 -19.10 -28.14 9.72
CA ILE A 120 -17.66 -28.18 10.04
C ILE A 120 -17.34 -29.65 10.37
N THR A 121 -16.37 -30.20 9.64
CA THR A 121 -15.93 -31.56 9.85
C THR A 121 -14.86 -31.63 10.93
N GLU A 122 -14.72 -32.80 11.55
CA GLU A 122 -13.64 -33.01 12.52
C GLU A 122 -12.25 -32.91 11.87
N GLU A 123 -12.14 -33.28 10.60
CA GLU A 123 -10.92 -33.15 9.81
C GLU A 123 -10.50 -31.66 9.65
N GLU A 124 -11.43 -30.78 9.30
CA GLU A 124 -11.18 -29.34 9.20
C GLU A 124 -10.75 -28.74 10.55
N THR A 125 -11.39 -29.18 11.64
CA THR A 125 -11.05 -28.70 12.98
C THR A 125 -9.65 -29.15 13.39
N ASN A 126 -9.30 -30.42 13.15
CA ASN A 126 -7.97 -30.95 13.40
C ASN A 126 -6.89 -30.30 12.52
N GLN A 127 -7.18 -30.10 11.23
CA GLN A 127 -6.26 -29.45 10.33
C GLN A 127 -5.96 -28.03 10.80
N PHE A 128 -6.99 -27.24 11.13
CA PHE A 128 -6.82 -25.89 11.65
C PHE A 128 -5.97 -25.87 12.91
N TYR A 129 -6.22 -26.78 13.85
CA TYR A 129 -5.43 -26.87 15.07
C TYR A 129 -3.97 -27.18 14.78
N ASN A 130 -3.68 -28.20 13.98
CA ASN A 130 -2.32 -28.62 13.65
C ASN A 130 -1.50 -27.52 12.95
N GLU A 131 -2.13 -26.76 12.06
CA GLU A 131 -1.51 -25.63 11.35
C GLU A 131 -1.22 -24.43 12.27
N ASN A 132 -1.93 -24.35 13.41
CA ASN A 132 -1.83 -23.20 14.33
C ASN A 132 -1.43 -23.59 15.77
N GLU A 133 -1.04 -24.83 16.04
CA GLU A 133 -0.77 -25.37 17.36
C GLU A 133 0.22 -24.51 18.16
N SER A 134 1.33 -24.14 17.55
CA SER A 134 2.37 -23.31 18.17
C SER A 134 1.86 -21.93 18.60
N ARG A 135 0.82 -21.42 17.98
CA ARG A 135 0.22 -20.10 18.26
C ARG A 135 -0.93 -20.20 19.25
N ILE A 136 -1.67 -21.30 19.20
CA ILE A 136 -2.79 -21.59 20.13
C ILE A 136 -2.24 -21.87 21.53
N GLY A 137 -1.16 -22.65 21.65
CA GLY A 137 -0.48 -22.94 22.92
C GLY A 137 -1.33 -23.64 23.97
N ARG A 138 -2.46 -24.24 23.57
CA ARG A 138 -3.42 -24.97 24.43
C ARG A 138 -3.77 -26.31 23.81
N PRO A 139 -4.06 -27.35 24.59
CA PRO A 139 -4.45 -28.66 24.08
C PRO A 139 -5.73 -28.59 23.22
N PHE A 140 -5.79 -29.43 22.18
CA PHE A 140 -6.91 -29.48 21.22
C PHE A 140 -8.29 -29.59 21.90
N TYR A 141 -8.42 -30.47 22.89
CA TYR A 141 -9.69 -30.71 23.59
C TYR A 141 -10.24 -29.46 24.30
N GLU A 142 -9.38 -28.51 24.70
CA GLU A 142 -9.80 -27.27 25.34
C GLU A 142 -10.27 -26.19 24.33
N VAL A 143 -9.83 -26.32 23.10
CA VAL A 143 -10.06 -25.28 22.05
C VAL A 143 -10.93 -25.75 20.89
N LYS A 144 -11.29 -27.07 20.84
CA LYS A 144 -12.03 -27.68 19.76
C LYS A 144 -13.31 -26.91 19.41
N GLU A 145 -14.16 -26.65 20.40
CA GLU A 145 -15.44 -25.94 20.21
C GLU A 145 -15.22 -24.50 19.71
N ALA A 146 -14.20 -23.82 20.23
CA ALA A 146 -13.85 -22.47 19.79
C ALA A 146 -13.38 -22.46 18.33
N ILE A 147 -12.60 -23.47 17.92
CA ILE A 147 -12.15 -23.64 16.54
C ILE A 147 -13.34 -23.94 15.62
N GLU A 148 -14.23 -24.87 16.00
CA GLU A 148 -15.43 -25.20 15.22
C GLU A 148 -16.31 -23.96 15.02
N ASN A 149 -16.51 -23.16 16.06
CA ASN A 149 -17.28 -21.92 15.99
C ASN A 149 -16.58 -20.88 15.10
N ALA A 150 -15.27 -20.73 15.19
CA ALA A 150 -14.51 -19.83 14.33
C ALA A 150 -14.60 -20.25 12.85
N LEU A 151 -14.40 -21.51 12.55
CA LEU A 151 -14.53 -22.07 11.19
C LEU A 151 -15.94 -21.91 10.63
N ARG A 152 -16.96 -22.09 11.47
CA ARG A 152 -18.36 -21.89 11.08
C ARG A 152 -18.64 -20.43 10.72
N GLN A 153 -18.17 -19.48 11.53
CA GLN A 153 -18.32 -18.05 11.25
C GLN A 153 -17.61 -17.67 9.97
N ASP A 154 -16.45 -18.23 9.75
CA ASP A 154 -15.68 -17.97 8.56
C ASP A 154 -16.33 -18.52 7.28
N LYS A 155 -16.79 -19.75 7.30
CA LYS A 155 -17.58 -20.32 6.18
C LYS A 155 -18.83 -19.48 5.91
N LEU A 156 -19.53 -19.06 6.96
CA LEU A 156 -20.70 -18.21 6.83
C LEU A 156 -20.35 -16.87 6.17
N ALA A 157 -19.28 -16.22 6.63
CA ALA A 157 -18.82 -14.96 6.06
C ALA A 157 -18.43 -15.11 4.58
N SER A 158 -17.70 -16.18 4.24
CA SER A 158 -17.31 -16.49 2.86
C SER A 158 -18.52 -16.72 1.95
N GLN A 159 -19.50 -17.52 2.39
CA GLN A 159 -20.71 -17.79 1.61
C GLN A 159 -21.58 -16.54 1.43
N ARG A 160 -21.67 -15.69 2.47
CA ARG A 160 -22.37 -14.40 2.39
C ARG A 160 -21.68 -13.45 1.41
N GLU A 161 -20.36 -13.43 1.39
CA GLU A 161 -19.60 -12.64 0.43
C GLU A 161 -19.81 -13.12 -1.02
N GLU A 162 -19.82 -14.44 -1.24
CA GLU A 162 -20.12 -15.00 -2.57
C GLU A 162 -21.56 -14.69 -3.01
N LEU A 163 -22.53 -14.76 -2.09
CA LEU A 163 -23.91 -14.35 -2.37
C LEU A 163 -23.97 -12.85 -2.72
N THR A 164 -23.28 -12.00 -1.97
CA THR A 164 -23.21 -10.55 -2.24
C THR A 164 -22.65 -10.28 -3.62
N LYS A 165 -21.52 -10.92 -3.99
CA LYS A 165 -20.94 -10.82 -5.34
C LYS A 165 -21.90 -11.28 -6.43
N GLY A 166 -22.68 -12.35 -6.15
CA GLY A 166 -23.70 -12.84 -7.04
C GLY A 166 -24.80 -11.80 -7.30
N LEU A 167 -25.28 -11.14 -6.25
CA LEU A 167 -26.26 -10.06 -6.34
C LEU A 167 -25.73 -8.82 -7.07
N GLU A 168 -24.47 -8.47 -6.84
CA GLU A 168 -23.79 -7.38 -7.56
C GLU A 168 -23.69 -7.68 -9.05
N LYS A 169 -23.29 -8.91 -9.41
CA LYS A 169 -23.18 -9.35 -10.80
C LYS A 169 -24.54 -9.33 -11.53
N GLN A 170 -25.63 -9.59 -10.81
CA GLN A 170 -26.99 -9.54 -11.33
C GLN A 170 -27.58 -8.12 -11.36
N GLY A 171 -26.87 -7.13 -10.83
CA GLY A 171 -27.37 -5.76 -10.72
C GLY A 171 -28.46 -5.57 -9.66
N ILE A 172 -28.69 -6.56 -8.79
CA ILE A 172 -29.68 -6.47 -7.70
C ILE A 172 -29.13 -5.60 -6.57
N LEU A 173 -27.82 -5.67 -6.32
CA LEU A 173 -27.09 -4.85 -5.37
C LEU A 173 -26.06 -4.01 -6.12
N ALA A 174 -26.01 -2.73 -5.84
CA ALA A 174 -24.98 -1.83 -6.34
C ALA A 174 -24.58 -0.85 -5.26
N VAL A 175 -23.28 -0.71 -5.02
CA VAL A 175 -22.73 0.29 -4.09
C VAL A 175 -21.76 1.16 -4.87
N SER A 176 -22.06 2.46 -4.95
CA SER A 176 -21.13 3.43 -5.55
C SER A 176 -20.05 3.83 -4.54
N GLN A 177 -18.81 3.89 -5.02
CA GLN A 177 -17.69 4.33 -4.22
C GLN A 177 -17.16 5.65 -4.81
N PRO A 178 -17.05 6.71 -4.00
CA PRO A 178 -16.37 7.92 -4.43
C PRO A 178 -14.87 7.62 -4.62
N THR A 179 -14.28 8.19 -5.65
CA THR A 179 -12.83 8.12 -5.89
C THR A 179 -12.19 9.40 -5.37
N PHE A 180 -11.14 9.25 -4.58
CA PHE A 180 -10.31 10.37 -4.14
C PHE A 180 -9.00 10.30 -4.91
N SER A 181 -8.67 11.36 -5.65
CA SER A 181 -7.43 11.43 -6.41
C SER A 181 -6.24 11.55 -5.46
N ALA A 182 -5.24 10.70 -5.64
CA ALA A 182 -4.00 10.82 -4.90
C ALA A 182 -3.31 12.15 -5.26
N PRO A 183 -2.75 12.88 -4.27
CA PRO A 183 -2.01 14.08 -4.54
C PRO A 183 -0.73 13.77 -5.33
N VAL A 184 -0.35 14.70 -6.21
CA VAL A 184 0.86 14.60 -7.02
C VAL A 184 1.97 15.39 -6.35
N ALA A 185 3.06 14.71 -5.96
CA ALA A 185 4.26 15.33 -5.42
C ALA A 185 5.01 16.07 -6.53
N SER A 186 5.51 17.26 -6.21
CA SER A 186 6.40 18.03 -7.09
C SER A 186 7.81 18.07 -6.52
N PHE A 187 8.79 17.79 -7.37
CA PHE A 187 10.20 17.74 -7.00
C PHE A 187 11.01 18.71 -7.85
N ASP A 188 11.95 19.43 -7.24
CA ASP A 188 13.03 20.07 -8.00
C ASP A 188 14.07 18.99 -8.34
N LEU A 189 14.04 18.55 -9.59
CA LEU A 189 14.92 17.50 -10.11
C LEU A 189 16.19 18.06 -10.78
N SER A 190 16.47 19.33 -10.63
CA SER A 190 17.64 19.99 -11.19
C SER A 190 18.92 19.45 -10.54
N ASN A 191 19.91 19.11 -11.34
CA ASN A 191 21.22 18.65 -10.88
C ASN A 191 21.17 17.39 -9.97
N LEU A 192 20.14 16.54 -10.11
CA LEU A 192 20.05 15.25 -9.46
C LEU A 192 20.58 14.14 -10.37
N PRO A 193 21.18 13.09 -9.79
CA PRO A 193 21.57 11.91 -10.56
C PRO A 193 20.35 11.31 -11.25
N SER A 194 20.42 11.17 -12.57
CA SER A 194 19.33 10.56 -13.32
C SER A 194 19.87 9.62 -14.40
N ALA A 195 19.10 8.57 -14.69
CA ALA A 195 19.30 7.65 -15.80
C ALA A 195 18.10 7.70 -16.74
N GLY A 196 18.32 7.48 -18.03
CA GLY A 196 17.31 7.65 -19.09
C GLY A 196 17.21 9.10 -19.56
N SER A 197 16.26 9.36 -20.45
CA SER A 197 16.11 10.67 -21.10
C SER A 197 15.51 11.71 -20.15
N GLU A 198 16.08 12.91 -20.11
CA GLU A 198 15.48 14.04 -19.38
C GLU A 198 14.09 14.44 -19.90
N LYS A 199 13.79 14.10 -21.16
CA LYS A 199 12.51 14.36 -21.82
C LYS A 199 11.55 13.19 -21.75
N ALA A 200 11.88 12.15 -20.99
CA ALA A 200 11.06 10.96 -20.86
C ALA A 200 9.66 11.32 -20.31
N PRO A 201 8.58 10.74 -20.88
CA PRO A 201 7.21 10.99 -20.43
C PRO A 201 6.90 10.41 -19.05
N VAL A 202 7.71 9.45 -18.58
CA VAL A 202 7.59 8.85 -17.26
C VAL A 202 8.83 9.19 -16.44
N THR A 203 8.63 9.92 -15.35
CA THR A 203 9.68 10.22 -14.38
C THR A 203 9.47 9.42 -13.11
N ILE A 204 10.50 8.69 -12.71
CA ILE A 204 10.55 7.94 -11.46
C ILE A 204 11.51 8.67 -10.52
N VAL A 205 11.03 8.99 -9.33
CA VAL A 205 11.84 9.54 -8.24
C VAL A 205 11.93 8.50 -7.15
N GLU A 206 13.14 8.07 -6.83
CA GLU A 206 13.41 7.10 -5.78
C GLU A 206 14.19 7.76 -4.63
N PHE A 207 13.70 7.58 -3.42
CA PHE A 207 14.44 7.84 -2.19
C PHE A 207 14.99 6.52 -1.64
N ALA A 208 16.30 6.39 -1.54
CA ALA A 208 16.94 5.13 -1.20
C ALA A 208 18.04 5.27 -0.13
N ASP A 209 18.32 4.14 0.53
CA ASP A 209 19.43 3.96 1.47
C ASP A 209 20.27 2.78 1.01
N TYR A 210 21.58 2.96 0.86
CA TYR A 210 22.49 1.91 0.36
C TYR A 210 22.61 0.68 1.27
N ARG A 211 22.12 0.76 2.51
CA ARG A 211 22.07 -0.38 3.43
C ARG A 211 20.70 -1.06 3.48
N CYS A 212 19.71 -0.51 2.80
CA CYS A 212 18.38 -1.09 2.74
C CYS A 212 18.32 -2.21 1.68
N SER A 213 18.01 -3.45 2.08
CA SER A 213 17.90 -4.60 1.18
C SER A 213 16.79 -4.47 0.14
N HIS A 214 15.69 -3.80 0.49
CA HIS A 214 14.61 -3.50 -0.45
C HIS A 214 15.03 -2.47 -1.50
N CYS A 215 15.91 -1.50 -1.15
CA CYS A 215 16.46 -0.56 -2.12
C CYS A 215 17.38 -1.24 -3.14
N LYS A 216 18.16 -2.26 -2.71
CA LYS A 216 18.94 -3.11 -3.64
C LYS A 216 18.05 -3.75 -4.71
N LYS A 217 16.89 -4.30 -4.30
CA LYS A 217 15.91 -4.90 -5.21
C LYS A 217 15.29 -3.87 -6.13
N ALA A 218 14.83 -2.73 -5.57
CA ALA A 218 14.25 -1.65 -6.35
C ALA A 218 15.24 -1.11 -7.40
N SER A 219 16.49 -0.85 -7.01
CA SER A 219 17.55 -0.39 -7.91
C SER A 219 17.79 -1.36 -9.08
N HIS A 220 17.75 -2.67 -8.82
CA HIS A 220 17.87 -3.66 -9.89
C HIS A 220 16.71 -3.56 -10.89
N THR A 221 15.47 -3.55 -10.38
CA THR A 221 14.27 -3.43 -11.21
C THR A 221 14.25 -2.13 -12.01
N LEU A 222 14.58 -0.99 -11.36
CA LEU A 222 14.59 0.32 -12.02
C LEU A 222 15.67 0.40 -13.10
N LYS A 223 16.85 -0.19 -12.87
CA LYS A 223 17.91 -0.30 -13.89
C LYS A 223 17.41 -1.04 -15.12
N GLU A 224 16.82 -2.23 -14.93
CA GLU A 224 16.28 -3.03 -16.06
C GLU A 224 15.23 -2.25 -16.85
N VAL A 225 14.32 -1.55 -16.16
CA VAL A 225 13.25 -0.77 -16.81
C VAL A 225 13.83 0.39 -17.62
N VAL A 226 14.81 1.14 -17.07
CA VAL A 226 15.43 2.25 -17.79
C VAL A 226 16.22 1.75 -18.99
N GLU A 227 16.97 0.64 -18.86
CA GLU A 227 17.71 0.05 -19.97
C GLU A 227 16.78 -0.45 -21.09
N ALA A 228 15.59 -0.96 -20.74
CA ALA A 228 14.57 -1.38 -21.72
C ALA A 228 13.85 -0.20 -22.38
N HIS A 229 13.72 0.93 -21.69
CA HIS A 229 12.92 2.08 -22.13
C HIS A 229 13.64 3.43 -21.94
N PRO A 230 14.88 3.62 -22.45
CA PRO A 230 15.73 4.77 -22.13
C PRO A 230 15.15 6.12 -22.55
N GLU A 231 14.31 6.16 -23.61
CA GLU A 231 13.65 7.37 -24.09
C GLU A 231 12.27 7.62 -23.43
N GLN A 232 11.75 6.64 -22.68
CA GLN A 232 10.40 6.71 -22.13
C GLN A 232 10.39 6.83 -20.61
N VAL A 233 11.48 6.48 -19.97
CA VAL A 233 11.64 6.50 -18.51
C VAL A 233 12.87 7.31 -18.14
N ARG A 234 12.69 8.23 -17.18
CA ARG A 234 13.76 8.90 -16.44
C ARG A 234 13.70 8.43 -15.00
N TRP A 235 14.78 7.83 -14.50
CA TRP A 235 14.94 7.48 -13.10
C TRP A 235 15.86 8.51 -12.43
N VAL A 236 15.36 9.15 -11.37
CA VAL A 236 16.08 10.12 -10.54
C VAL A 236 16.24 9.54 -9.15
N MET A 237 17.48 9.47 -8.67
CA MET A 237 17.82 8.93 -7.36
C MET A 237 18.11 10.04 -6.36
N LEU A 238 17.50 9.92 -5.17
CA LEU A 238 17.73 10.79 -4.02
C LEU A 238 18.17 9.96 -2.81
N ASP A 239 19.19 10.40 -2.13
CA ASP A 239 19.67 9.77 -0.92
C ASP A 239 18.73 10.04 0.26
N PHE A 240 18.34 8.98 0.96
CA PHE A 240 17.54 9.06 2.19
C PHE A 240 18.11 8.10 3.25
N PRO A 241 19.28 8.45 3.83
CA PRO A 241 19.98 7.57 4.76
C PRO A 241 19.25 7.45 6.09
N LEU A 242 18.57 6.33 6.33
CA LEU A 242 17.82 6.03 7.56
C LEU A 242 18.57 5.09 8.51
N LEU A 243 19.49 4.25 7.98
CA LEU A 243 20.09 3.16 8.73
C LEU A 243 21.43 3.55 9.42
N GLY A 244 21.54 4.83 9.76
CA GLY A 244 22.63 5.37 10.58
C GLY A 244 23.76 6.01 9.82
N GLY A 245 24.86 6.37 10.54
CA GLY A 245 25.96 7.16 10.02
C GLY A 245 26.69 6.53 8.83
N GLN A 246 26.74 5.20 8.73
CA GLN A 246 27.33 4.53 7.57
C GLN A 246 26.51 4.75 6.31
N SER A 247 25.17 4.68 6.39
CA SER A 247 24.31 5.01 5.25
C SER A 247 24.56 6.41 4.71
N ARG A 248 24.74 7.37 5.62
CA ARG A 248 25.08 8.76 5.25
C ARG A 248 26.42 8.85 4.55
N GLN A 249 27.45 8.15 5.03
CA GLN A 249 28.77 8.17 4.40
C GLN A 249 28.74 7.53 3.00
N LEU A 250 27.98 6.48 2.79
CA LEU A 250 27.79 5.85 1.48
C LEU A 250 27.08 6.81 0.50
N ALA A 251 26.07 7.54 0.97
CA ALA A 251 25.38 8.56 0.18
C ALA A 251 26.33 9.73 -0.21
N ILE A 252 27.13 10.21 0.72
CA ILE A 252 28.17 11.21 0.46
C ILE A 252 29.16 10.71 -0.61
N GLY A 253 29.59 9.45 -0.50
CA GLY A 253 30.47 8.83 -1.49
C GLY A 253 29.84 8.77 -2.89
N ALA A 254 28.55 8.42 -2.97
CA ALA A 254 27.83 8.38 -4.24
C ALA A 254 27.73 9.76 -4.90
N TYR A 255 27.44 10.80 -4.12
CA TYR A 255 27.49 12.17 -4.61
C TYR A 255 28.89 12.53 -5.13
N CYS A 256 29.93 12.23 -4.37
CA CYS A 256 31.32 12.54 -4.77
C CYS A 256 31.80 11.77 -6.02
N ALA A 257 31.28 10.55 -6.22
CA ALA A 257 31.47 9.83 -7.48
C ALA A 257 30.73 10.53 -8.64
N GLY A 258 29.57 11.11 -8.36
CA GLY A 258 28.80 11.92 -9.31
C GLY A 258 29.56 13.17 -9.79
N GLU A 259 30.28 13.86 -8.91
CA GLU A 259 31.14 14.99 -9.26
C GLU A 259 32.27 14.62 -10.25
N GLN A 260 32.53 13.31 -10.40
CA GLN A 260 33.44 12.75 -11.40
C GLN A 260 32.71 12.03 -12.54
N ASN A 261 31.40 12.26 -12.71
CA ASN A 261 30.55 11.63 -13.71
C ASN A 261 30.45 10.08 -13.58
N ARG A 262 30.61 9.55 -12.36
CA ARG A 262 30.62 8.10 -12.10
C ARG A 262 29.57 7.70 -11.04
N PHE A 263 28.48 8.50 -10.92
CA PHE A 263 27.42 8.24 -9.93
C PHE A 263 26.84 6.83 -10.07
N TRP A 264 26.39 6.44 -11.26
CA TRP A 264 25.71 5.18 -11.49
C TRP A 264 26.63 3.96 -11.34
N ASP A 265 27.90 4.09 -11.76
CA ASP A 265 28.88 3.01 -11.54
C ASP A 265 29.08 2.78 -10.03
N TYR A 266 29.22 3.86 -9.28
CA TYR A 266 29.41 3.79 -7.84
C TYR A 266 28.16 3.32 -7.11
N HIS A 267 26.97 3.80 -7.49
CA HIS A 267 25.66 3.38 -7.00
C HIS A 267 25.48 1.86 -7.15
N HIS A 268 25.74 1.33 -8.34
CA HIS A 268 25.59 -0.11 -8.59
C HIS A 268 26.64 -0.92 -7.83
N ALA A 269 27.87 -0.44 -7.71
CA ALA A 269 28.92 -1.11 -6.94
C ALA A 269 28.56 -1.17 -5.44
N LEU A 270 27.99 -0.10 -4.87
CA LEU A 270 27.51 -0.08 -3.49
C LEU A 270 26.43 -1.14 -3.24
N PHE A 271 25.42 -1.21 -4.10
CA PHE A 271 24.37 -2.22 -3.94
C PHE A 271 24.87 -3.65 -4.22
N ALA A 272 25.81 -3.82 -5.15
CA ALA A 272 26.46 -5.11 -5.38
C ALA A 272 27.20 -5.62 -4.13
N ALA A 273 27.94 -4.71 -3.49
CA ALA A 273 28.73 -4.99 -2.28
C ALA A 273 27.92 -4.90 -0.96
N GLN A 274 26.61 -4.66 -0.99
CA GLN A 274 25.79 -4.29 0.16
C GLN A 274 26.01 -5.17 1.40
N ASP A 275 26.12 -6.48 1.19
CA ASP A 275 26.25 -7.46 2.28
C ASP A 275 27.64 -7.46 2.97
N SER A 276 28.63 -6.82 2.33
CA SER A 276 30.03 -6.73 2.78
C SER A 276 30.51 -5.30 3.06
N LEU A 277 29.60 -4.31 3.03
CA LEU A 277 29.97 -2.91 3.23
C LEU A 277 30.56 -2.66 4.63
N THR A 278 31.73 -2.04 4.63
CA THR A 278 32.46 -1.57 5.82
C THR A 278 32.60 -0.05 5.80
N LYS A 279 33.24 0.54 6.79
CA LYS A 279 33.55 1.98 6.82
C LYS A 279 34.51 2.37 5.69
N ASP A 280 35.41 1.46 5.32
CA ASP A 280 36.42 1.71 4.29
C ASP A 280 35.87 1.55 2.87
N SER A 281 34.69 0.94 2.71
CA SER A 281 34.07 0.69 1.40
C SER A 281 33.84 1.96 0.58
N VAL A 282 33.65 3.11 1.24
CA VAL A 282 33.49 4.40 0.55
C VAL A 282 34.69 4.69 -0.33
N ASN A 283 35.90 4.59 0.20
CA ASN A 283 37.15 4.88 -0.53
C ASN A 283 37.58 3.68 -1.40
N THR A 284 37.39 2.45 -0.94
CA THR A 284 37.77 1.26 -1.69
C THR A 284 37.02 1.16 -3.01
N ILE A 285 35.69 1.34 -2.99
CA ILE A 285 34.87 1.31 -4.21
C ILE A 285 35.25 2.43 -5.16
N ALA A 286 35.57 3.63 -4.66
CA ALA A 286 36.03 4.73 -5.49
C ALA A 286 37.35 4.39 -6.21
N ALA A 287 38.31 3.79 -5.49
CA ALA A 287 39.58 3.36 -6.06
C ALA A 287 39.38 2.22 -7.09
N ASP A 288 38.58 1.23 -6.79
CA ASP A 288 38.28 0.10 -7.67
C ASP A 288 37.63 0.55 -8.99
N LEU A 289 36.81 1.60 -8.94
CA LEU A 289 36.21 2.23 -10.11
C LEU A 289 37.17 3.19 -10.85
N GLY A 290 38.40 3.38 -10.38
CA GLY A 290 39.39 4.23 -11.00
C GLY A 290 39.07 5.74 -10.90
N LEU A 291 38.38 6.16 -9.85
CA LEU A 291 38.16 7.57 -9.56
C LEU A 291 39.45 8.26 -9.12
N ASP A 292 39.56 9.56 -9.34
CA ASP A 292 40.61 10.39 -8.74
C ASP A 292 40.40 10.40 -7.21
N THR A 293 41.16 9.57 -6.51
CA THR A 293 41.01 9.37 -5.06
C THR A 293 41.30 10.62 -4.26
N THR A 294 42.18 11.49 -4.74
CA THR A 294 42.49 12.76 -4.06
C THR A 294 41.29 13.72 -4.13
N LYS A 295 40.68 13.85 -5.30
CA LYS A 295 39.46 14.66 -5.46
C LYS A 295 38.29 14.05 -4.72
N PHE A 296 38.17 12.73 -4.74
CA PHE A 296 37.12 12.00 -4.05
C PHE A 296 37.20 12.23 -2.54
N GLU A 297 38.36 12.06 -1.92
CA GLU A 297 38.57 12.25 -0.49
C GLU A 297 38.33 13.72 -0.08
N ALA A 298 38.80 14.69 -0.88
CA ALA A 298 38.51 16.09 -0.65
C ALA A 298 37.00 16.40 -0.70
N CYS A 299 36.26 15.76 -1.61
CA CYS A 299 34.81 15.89 -1.68
C CYS A 299 34.12 15.24 -0.48
N VAL A 300 34.47 13.99 -0.10
CA VAL A 300 33.83 13.23 1.01
C VAL A 300 34.02 13.95 2.35
N THR A 301 35.14 14.66 2.52
CA THR A 301 35.43 15.43 3.75
C THR A 301 34.89 16.84 3.72
N GLY A 302 34.39 17.31 2.57
CA GLY A 302 33.84 18.66 2.39
C GLY A 302 32.37 18.75 2.79
N ASP A 303 31.93 19.95 3.18
CA ASP A 303 30.55 20.20 3.62
C ASP A 303 29.54 20.09 2.47
N ALA A 304 29.91 20.41 1.24
CA ALA A 304 28.99 20.42 0.10
C ALA A 304 28.31 19.09 -0.17
N ALA A 305 29.04 17.97 -0.02
CA ALA A 305 28.48 16.63 -0.19
C ALA A 305 27.48 16.26 0.94
N ALA A 306 27.83 16.66 2.17
CA ALA A 306 26.96 16.47 3.33
C ALA A 306 25.67 17.29 3.20
N ASP A 307 25.78 18.56 2.79
CA ASP A 307 24.63 19.46 2.54
C ASP A 307 23.71 18.91 1.44
N ARG A 308 24.28 18.29 0.42
CA ARG A 308 23.53 17.68 -0.67
C ARG A 308 22.68 16.49 -0.20
N VAL A 309 23.25 15.62 0.60
CA VAL A 309 22.51 14.49 1.21
C VAL A 309 21.42 15.03 2.13
N ASP A 310 21.69 16.07 2.92
CA ASP A 310 20.68 16.70 3.78
C ASP A 310 19.53 17.33 2.98
N LEU A 311 19.85 17.95 1.84
CA LEU A 311 18.81 18.48 0.94
C LEU A 311 17.91 17.39 0.38
N SER A 312 18.48 16.26 -0.07
CA SER A 312 17.73 15.10 -0.54
C SER A 312 16.83 14.55 0.56
N GLN A 313 17.34 14.44 1.78
CA GLN A 313 16.57 13.97 2.93
C GLN A 313 15.43 14.94 3.30
N LYS A 314 15.69 16.25 3.28
CA LYS A 314 14.64 17.27 3.51
C LYS A 314 13.55 17.19 2.44
N MET A 315 13.93 16.97 1.17
CA MET A 315 12.96 16.79 0.08
C MET A 315 12.07 15.57 0.32
N GLY A 316 12.64 14.43 0.71
CA GLY A 316 11.86 13.25 1.08
C GLY A 316 10.92 13.51 2.26
N MET A 317 11.39 14.17 3.31
CA MET A 317 10.55 14.53 4.46
C MET A 317 9.39 15.45 4.05
N SER A 318 9.59 16.38 3.13
CA SER A 318 8.56 17.32 2.67
C SER A 318 7.41 16.62 1.93
N VAL A 319 7.65 15.42 1.41
CA VAL A 319 6.64 14.57 0.76
C VAL A 319 6.29 13.33 1.59
N GLY A 320 6.62 13.33 2.88
CA GLY A 320 6.19 12.32 3.83
C GLY A 320 6.92 10.99 3.74
N VAL A 321 8.10 10.93 3.16
CA VAL A 321 8.95 9.72 3.16
C VAL A 321 9.33 9.36 4.59
N LYS A 322 8.98 8.14 5.02
CA LYS A 322 9.26 7.60 6.36
C LYS A 322 10.09 6.31 6.32
N GLY A 323 10.32 5.77 5.13
CA GLY A 323 11.06 4.52 4.91
C GLY A 323 11.64 4.48 3.51
N THR A 324 12.51 3.52 3.25
CA THR A 324 13.13 3.30 1.94
C THR A 324 12.93 1.85 1.46
N PRO A 325 12.81 1.63 0.15
CA PRO A 325 12.70 2.65 -0.88
C PRO A 325 11.36 3.38 -0.83
N ALA A 326 11.34 4.70 -1.10
CA ALA A 326 10.11 5.42 -1.41
C ALA A 326 10.17 5.84 -2.87
N ILE A 327 9.18 5.42 -3.65
CA ILE A 327 9.18 5.58 -5.10
C ILE A 327 7.96 6.41 -5.51
N PHE A 328 8.18 7.38 -6.38
CA PHE A 328 7.13 8.19 -6.98
C PHE A 328 7.21 8.06 -8.51
N ILE A 329 6.09 7.74 -9.13
CA ILE A 329 5.97 7.63 -10.60
C ILE A 329 5.13 8.81 -11.08
N ASN A 330 5.72 9.73 -11.84
CA ASN A 330 5.09 10.99 -12.24
C ASN A 330 4.50 11.76 -11.04
N GLY A 331 5.18 11.75 -9.90
CA GLY A 331 4.76 12.39 -8.66
C GLY A 331 3.72 11.63 -7.83
N LEU A 332 3.19 10.53 -8.32
CA LEU A 332 2.30 9.65 -7.56
C LEU A 332 3.12 8.65 -6.75
N ALA A 333 2.87 8.58 -5.44
CA ALA A 333 3.55 7.62 -4.58
C ALA A 333 3.20 6.18 -4.96
N TYR A 334 4.21 5.35 -5.15
CA TYR A 334 4.06 3.90 -5.30
C TYR A 334 3.94 3.27 -3.90
N THR A 335 2.77 2.73 -3.59
CA THR A 335 2.44 2.27 -2.23
C THR A 335 2.10 0.78 -2.14
N THR A 336 2.08 0.07 -3.27
CA THR A 336 1.54 -1.31 -3.34
C THR A 336 2.52 -2.25 -4.02
N GLY A 337 2.46 -3.52 -3.59
CA GLY A 337 3.05 -4.62 -4.31
C GLY A 337 4.49 -4.94 -3.97
N ASN A 338 5.01 -5.89 -4.70
CA ASN A 338 6.41 -6.27 -4.62
C ASN A 338 7.26 -5.42 -5.57
N LEU A 339 8.51 -5.13 -5.15
CA LEU A 339 9.43 -4.26 -5.87
C LEU A 339 10.02 -4.88 -7.15
N GLU A 340 9.78 -6.15 -7.41
CA GLU A 340 10.30 -6.86 -8.57
C GLU A 340 9.26 -6.87 -9.70
N ASP A 341 8.07 -7.43 -9.46
CA ASP A 341 7.05 -7.63 -10.50
C ASP A 341 6.06 -6.46 -10.59
N ASP A 342 5.50 -6.04 -9.43
CA ASP A 342 4.43 -5.03 -9.43
C ASP A 342 4.96 -3.63 -9.75
N LEU A 343 6.19 -3.29 -9.32
CA LEU A 343 6.83 -2.02 -9.66
C LEU A 343 7.05 -1.92 -11.18
N LYS A 344 7.61 -2.97 -11.78
CA LYS A 344 7.83 -3.03 -13.23
C LYS A 344 6.51 -2.87 -13.99
N GLN A 345 5.49 -3.64 -13.61
CA GLN A 345 4.16 -3.56 -14.23
C GLN A 345 3.54 -2.15 -14.12
N THR A 346 3.67 -1.52 -12.95
CA THR A 346 3.15 -0.15 -12.73
C THR A 346 3.83 0.86 -13.64
N ILE A 347 5.15 0.75 -13.83
CA ILE A 347 5.90 1.63 -14.72
C ILE A 347 5.50 1.38 -16.19
N GLU A 348 5.36 0.14 -16.61
CA GLU A 348 4.91 -0.21 -17.96
C GLU A 348 3.50 0.32 -18.25
N GLN A 349 2.59 0.29 -17.28
CA GLN A 349 1.27 0.90 -17.38
C GLN A 349 1.37 2.43 -17.53
N ALA A 350 2.25 3.08 -16.76
CA ALA A 350 2.49 4.51 -16.88
C ALA A 350 3.03 4.90 -18.27
N ILE A 351 3.92 4.09 -18.84
CA ILE A 351 4.44 4.25 -20.21
C ILE A 351 3.29 4.13 -21.23
N ALA A 352 2.47 3.07 -21.10
CA ALA A 352 1.36 2.81 -22.01
C ALA A 352 0.32 3.94 -21.99
N SER A 353 -0.01 4.48 -20.81
CA SER A 353 -0.96 5.58 -20.67
C SER A 353 -0.50 6.87 -21.35
N LYS A 354 0.81 7.15 -21.38
CA LYS A 354 1.39 8.33 -22.04
C LYS A 354 1.48 8.22 -23.57
N ARG A 355 1.38 7.01 -24.12
CA ARG A 355 1.34 6.78 -25.59
C ARG A 355 -0.04 7.06 -26.21
N GLN A 356 -1.08 7.17 -25.40
CA GLN A 356 -2.48 7.35 -25.85
C GLN A 356 -2.90 8.83 -25.91
N HIS A 357 -2.05 9.72 -25.46
CA HIS A 357 -2.24 11.18 -25.46
C HIS A 357 -1.13 11.88 -26.25
#